data_cdb93cc144251bf9ab223dacb2db1404
#
_entry.id   cdb93cc144251bf9ab223dacb2db1404
#
_cell.length_a   1.000
_cell.length_b   1.000
_cell.length_c   1.000
_cell.angle_alpha   90.00
_cell.angle_beta   90.00
_cell.angle_gamma   90.00
#
_symmetry.space_group_name_H-M   'P 1'
#
loop_
_entity.id
_entity.type
_entity.pdbx_description
1 polymer ?
#
loop_
_entity_poly.entity_id
_entity_poly.type
_entity_poly.pdbx_seq_one_letter_code
_entity_poly.pdbx_strand_id
1 'polypeptide(L)'
;MANGNKVLVLGLDGMEPDTTKRMIEAGRMPNVKKLIELGAARADLELLGAMPTITPAQWTTLACGCYPATHGVTDFWNRHPMRWTLLFMV
;
A
#
# COMPACT_ATOMS: atom_id res chain seq x y z
N MET A 1 5.61 -29.18 17.15
CA MET A 1 4.93 -28.00 16.56
C MET A 1 6.00 -27.05 16.09
N ALA A 2 6.02 -26.72 14.83
CA ALA A 2 6.94 -25.71 14.32
C ALA A 2 6.59 -24.35 14.93
N ASN A 3 7.47 -23.77 15.73
CA ASN A 3 7.41 -22.38 16.13
C ASN A 3 7.73 -21.51 14.90
N GLY A 4 6.80 -21.47 13.97
CA GLY A 4 6.91 -20.57 12.82
C GLY A 4 6.84 -19.12 13.28
N ASN A 5 7.67 -18.25 12.70
CA ASN A 5 7.58 -16.81 12.92
C ASN A 5 6.19 -16.32 12.51
N LYS A 6 5.55 -15.59 13.41
CA LYS A 6 4.27 -14.95 13.10
C LYS A 6 4.53 -13.70 12.28
N VAL A 7 3.81 -13.53 11.18
CA VAL A 7 3.88 -12.36 10.31
C VAL A 7 2.54 -11.64 10.32
N LEU A 8 2.55 -10.34 10.54
CA LEU A 8 1.39 -9.46 10.40
C LEU A 8 1.70 -8.44 9.31
N VAL A 9 0.85 -8.34 8.32
CA VAL A 9 0.90 -7.28 7.29
C VAL A 9 -0.21 -6.29 7.59
N LEU A 10 0.16 -5.03 7.82
CA LEU A 10 -0.77 -3.93 8.05
C LEU A 10 -0.65 -2.93 6.91
N GLY A 11 -1.66 -2.85 6.06
CA GLY A 11 -1.74 -1.89 4.97
C GLY A 11 -2.63 -0.71 5.34
N LEU A 12 -2.13 0.51 5.12
CA LEU A 12 -2.86 1.75 5.36
C LEU A 12 -2.95 2.53 4.05
N ASP A 13 -4.16 2.66 3.53
CA ASP A 13 -4.40 3.44 2.31
C ASP A 13 -4.39 4.94 2.61
N GLY A 14 -3.89 5.73 1.66
CA GLY A 14 -3.89 7.19 1.78
C GLY A 14 -2.94 7.77 2.82
N MET A 15 -2.00 6.98 3.34
CA MET A 15 -1.01 7.45 4.32
C MET A 15 0.11 8.22 3.62
N GLU A 16 -0.05 9.53 3.50
CA GLU A 16 0.86 10.42 2.80
C GLU A 16 2.14 10.65 3.61
N PRO A 17 3.36 10.46 3.03
CA PRO A 17 4.63 10.45 3.75
C PRO A 17 4.96 11.75 4.47
N ASP A 18 4.81 12.92 3.83
CA ASP A 18 5.18 14.20 4.43
C ASP A 18 4.25 14.59 5.58
N THR A 19 2.97 14.32 5.45
CA THR A 19 2.01 14.51 6.54
C THR A 19 2.32 13.56 7.70
N THR A 20 2.65 12.31 7.41
CA THR A 20 3.04 11.32 8.42
C THR A 20 4.27 11.78 9.19
N LYS A 21 5.32 12.24 8.51
CA LYS A 21 6.54 12.78 9.17
C LYS A 21 6.20 13.94 10.10
N ARG A 22 5.45 14.91 9.62
CA ARG A 22 5.01 16.06 10.45
C ARG A 22 4.22 15.64 11.69
N MET A 23 3.35 14.64 11.56
CA MET A 23 2.57 14.13 12.69
C MET A 23 3.44 13.36 13.70
N ILE A 24 4.44 12.62 13.22
CA ILE A 24 5.43 11.96 14.08
C ILE A 24 6.25 12.99 14.85
N GLU A 25 6.77 14.02 14.17
CA GLU A 25 7.54 15.12 14.77
C GLU A 25 6.71 15.91 15.79
N ALA A 26 5.45 16.13 15.50
CA ALA A 26 4.50 16.79 16.41
C ALA A 26 4.06 15.90 17.59
N GLY A 27 4.57 14.66 17.70
CA GLY A 27 4.21 13.71 18.76
C GLY A 27 2.79 13.15 18.68
N ARG A 28 2.11 13.33 17.55
CA ARG A 28 0.72 12.88 17.36
C ARG A 28 0.60 11.42 16.93
N MET A 29 1.72 10.80 16.53
CA MET A 29 1.78 9.39 16.09
C MET A 29 2.84 8.61 16.89
N PRO A 30 2.73 8.50 18.22
CA PRO A 30 3.78 7.91 19.05
C PRO A 30 3.99 6.42 18.76
N ASN A 31 2.94 5.69 18.41
CA ASN A 31 3.04 4.25 18.09
C ASN A 31 3.75 4.02 16.76
N VAL A 32 3.50 4.84 15.74
CA VAL A 32 4.21 4.78 14.45
C VAL A 32 5.68 5.12 14.65
N LYS A 33 5.98 6.17 15.42
CA LYS A 33 7.36 6.53 15.79
C LYS A 33 8.07 5.35 16.44
N LYS A 34 7.44 4.71 17.42
CA LYS A 34 8.01 3.55 18.12
C LYS A 34 8.25 2.37 17.17
N LEU A 35 7.35 2.10 16.23
CA LEU A 35 7.55 1.04 15.23
C LEU A 35 8.75 1.33 14.32
N ILE A 36 8.93 2.57 13.90
CA ILE A 36 10.10 2.99 13.11
C ILE A 36 11.40 2.84 13.91
N GLU A 37 11.40 3.25 15.17
CA GLU A 37 12.58 3.16 16.06
C GLU A 37 12.97 1.71 16.39
N LEU A 38 12.01 0.80 16.50
CA LEU A 38 12.23 -0.61 16.82
C LEU A 38 12.48 -1.49 15.59
N GLY A 39 12.12 -1.01 14.41
CA GLY A 39 12.19 -1.76 13.17
C GLY A 39 13.10 -1.12 12.14
N ALA A 40 12.72 -1.26 10.87
CA ALA A 40 13.39 -0.64 9.74
C ALA A 40 12.35 0.10 8.89
N ALA A 41 12.68 1.32 8.50
CA ALA A 41 11.86 2.13 7.61
C ALA A 41 12.73 2.88 6.61
N ARG A 42 12.18 3.19 5.44
CA ARG A 42 12.83 4.14 4.53
C ARG A 42 12.81 5.53 5.14
N ALA A 43 13.88 6.30 4.92
CA ALA A 43 14.00 7.66 5.44
C ALA A 43 12.92 8.61 4.89
N ASP A 44 12.46 8.38 3.67
CA ASP A 44 11.38 9.12 3.02
C ASP A 44 9.97 8.62 3.39
N LEU A 45 9.85 7.45 4.02
CA LEU A 45 8.60 6.72 4.31
C LEU A 45 7.78 6.38 3.05
N GLU A 46 8.37 6.45 1.88
CA GLU A 46 7.68 6.15 0.63
C GLU A 46 7.64 4.65 0.35
N LEU A 47 6.50 4.18 -0.12
CA LEU A 47 6.37 2.85 -0.67
C LEU A 47 6.81 2.86 -2.14
N LEU A 48 7.69 1.94 -2.52
CA LEU A 48 8.01 1.72 -3.93
C LEU A 48 6.78 1.15 -4.63
N GLY A 49 6.21 1.93 -5.51
CA GLY A 49 5.04 1.56 -6.28
C GLY A 49 5.33 1.45 -7.77
N ALA A 50 4.29 1.11 -8.51
CA ALA A 50 4.28 1.11 -9.96
C ALA A 50 3.36 2.23 -10.49
N MET A 51 3.38 2.47 -11.79
CA MET A 51 2.43 3.39 -12.43
C MET A 51 1.21 2.61 -12.96
N PRO A 52 -0.01 3.16 -12.84
CA PRO A 52 -0.39 4.42 -12.20
C PRO A 52 -0.39 4.32 -10.66
N THR A 53 -0.12 5.46 -9.98
CA THR A 53 -0.08 5.55 -8.51
C THR A 53 -1.46 5.74 -7.91
N ILE A 54 -2.36 4.82 -8.18
CA ILE A 54 -3.74 4.81 -7.68
C ILE A 54 -4.01 3.54 -6.90
N THR A 55 -4.96 3.61 -5.99
CA THR A 55 -5.30 2.53 -5.04
C THR A 55 -5.46 1.15 -5.69
N PRO A 56 -6.30 0.94 -6.71
CA PRO A 56 -6.51 -0.40 -7.27
C PRO A 56 -5.25 -1.00 -7.87
N ALA A 57 -4.50 -0.22 -8.63
CA ALA A 57 -3.27 -0.69 -9.27
C ALA A 57 -2.19 -1.04 -8.23
N GLN A 58 -2.00 -0.19 -7.21
CA GLN A 58 -0.97 -0.38 -6.20
C GLN A 58 -1.28 -1.53 -5.24
N TRP A 59 -2.50 -1.65 -4.76
CA TRP A 59 -2.91 -2.77 -3.90
C TRP A 59 -2.86 -4.11 -4.62
N THR A 60 -3.22 -4.15 -5.90
CA THR A 60 -3.10 -5.36 -6.71
C THR A 60 -1.63 -5.73 -6.91
N THR A 61 -0.77 -4.74 -7.22
CA THR A 61 0.68 -4.94 -7.32
C THR A 61 1.27 -5.50 -6.01
N LEU A 62 0.88 -4.95 -4.87
CA LEU A 62 1.31 -5.44 -3.55
C LEU A 62 0.85 -6.89 -3.32
N ALA A 63 -0.37 -7.23 -3.69
CA ALA A 63 -0.94 -8.55 -3.45
C ALA A 63 -0.35 -9.65 -4.35
N CYS A 64 -0.07 -9.34 -5.61
CA CYS A 64 0.36 -10.34 -6.60
C CYS A 64 1.85 -10.28 -6.98
N GLY A 65 2.57 -9.22 -6.57
CA GLY A 65 3.98 -9.00 -6.92
C GLY A 65 4.22 -8.69 -8.40
N CYS A 66 3.18 -8.32 -9.15
CA CYS A 66 3.26 -8.02 -10.57
C CYS A 66 3.00 -6.54 -10.85
N TYR A 67 3.55 -6.03 -11.94
CA TYR A 67 3.26 -4.67 -12.40
C TYR A 67 1.86 -4.56 -13.03
N PRO A 68 1.25 -3.35 -13.06
CA PRO A 68 -0.07 -3.12 -13.65
C PRO A 68 -0.21 -3.59 -15.09
N ALA A 69 0.83 -3.50 -15.89
CA ALA A 69 0.85 -4.04 -17.26
C ALA A 69 0.66 -5.57 -17.30
N THR A 70 1.05 -6.28 -16.25
CA THR A 70 0.92 -7.75 -16.15
C THR A 70 -0.43 -8.15 -15.56
N HIS A 71 -0.85 -7.55 -14.43
CA HIS A 71 -2.11 -7.91 -13.79
C HIS A 71 -3.34 -7.22 -14.41
N GLY A 72 -3.15 -6.18 -15.23
CA GLY A 72 -4.21 -5.52 -15.99
C GLY A 72 -5.11 -4.57 -15.20
N VAL A 73 -4.89 -4.39 -13.90
CA VAL A 73 -5.64 -3.46 -13.06
C VAL A 73 -4.96 -2.10 -13.08
N THR A 74 -5.51 -1.17 -13.84
CA THR A 74 -4.91 0.16 -14.07
C THR A 74 -5.79 1.31 -13.59
N ASP A 75 -7.01 1.03 -13.15
CA ASP A 75 -7.97 2.03 -12.67
C ASP A 75 -9.01 1.36 -11.75
N PHE A 76 -9.91 2.16 -11.17
CA PHE A 76 -11.10 1.68 -10.44
C PHE A 76 -12.12 0.99 -11.34
N TRP A 77 -12.03 1.22 -12.65
CA TRP A 77 -12.95 0.72 -13.65
C TRP A 77 -12.20 -0.11 -14.69
N ASN A 78 -12.81 -1.21 -15.10
CA ASN A 78 -12.34 -1.98 -16.24
C ASN A 78 -13.37 -1.86 -17.38
N ARG A 79 -12.87 -1.70 -18.59
CA ARG A 79 -13.72 -1.70 -19.78
C ARG A 79 -14.01 -3.13 -20.21
N HIS A 80 -15.19 -3.61 -19.87
CA HIS A 80 -15.74 -4.77 -20.57
C HIS A 80 -16.20 -4.35 -21.98
N PRO A 81 -16.11 -5.21 -23.01
CA PRO A 81 -16.56 -4.88 -24.37
C PRO A 81 -17.97 -4.31 -24.46
N MET A 82 -18.81 -4.58 -23.48
CA MET A 82 -20.22 -4.18 -23.44
C MET A 82 -20.58 -3.23 -22.28
N ARG A 83 -19.75 -3.04 -21.27
CA ARG A 83 -20.04 -2.14 -20.13
C ARG A 83 -18.83 -1.89 -19.21
N TRP A 84 -18.89 -0.82 -18.43
CA TRP A 84 -17.95 -0.54 -17.37
C TRP A 84 -18.30 -1.34 -16.11
N THR A 85 -17.32 -2.01 -15.52
CA THR A 85 -17.48 -2.76 -14.28
C THR A 85 -16.47 -2.27 -13.26
N LEU A 86 -16.92 -2.05 -12.02
CA LEU A 86 -16.04 -1.64 -10.92
C LEU A 86 -15.12 -2.83 -10.55
N LEU A 87 -13.81 -2.61 -10.58
CA LEU A 87 -12.81 -3.68 -10.41
C LEU A 87 -12.83 -4.35 -9.03
N PHE A 88 -13.34 -3.67 -8.00
CA PHE A 88 -13.46 -4.22 -6.66
C PHE A 88 -14.76 -4.98 -6.36
N MET A 89 -15.64 -5.14 -7.33
CA MET A 89 -16.90 -5.86 -7.19
C MET A 89 -16.90 -7.21 -7.92
N VAL A 90 -15.75 -7.81 -8.05
CA VAL A 90 -15.64 -9.16 -8.62
C VAL A 90 -15.55 -10.19 -7.51
#